data_708d41d5b16e3ecec73989dfc6a78aaf
#
_entry.id   708d41d5b16e3ecec73989dfc6a78aaf
#
_cell.length_a   1.000
_cell.length_b   1.000
_cell.length_c   1.000
_cell.angle_alpha   90.00
_cell.angle_beta   90.00
_cell.angle_gamma   90.00
#
_symmetry.space_group_name_H-M   'P 1'
#
loop_
_entity.id
_entity.type
_entity.pdbx_description
1 polymer ?
#
loop_
_entity_poly.entity_id
_entity_poly.type
_entity_poly.pdbx_seq_one_letter_code
_entity_poly.pdbx_strand_id
1 'polypeptide(L)'
;MPPIAQPLAITIDCHDPRRLLEFWQQLVGGDAVENSPDDYLILENVPSLGIIGFQKVPEGKSVKNRVHLDLDVPDIEHAVAMSTRIGATRHGTVHEEPSNFFQVMSDPEGNEFCFILLK
;
A
#
# COMPACT_ATOMS: atom_id res chain seq x y z
N MET A 1 -7.57 -27.33 14.01
CA MET A 1 -8.78 -26.79 13.31
C MET A 1 -8.33 -26.16 12.00
N PRO A 2 -8.83 -26.63 10.87
CA PRO A 2 -8.50 -25.98 9.60
C PRO A 2 -9.17 -24.61 9.53
N PRO A 3 -8.59 -23.64 8.82
CA PRO A 3 -9.21 -22.34 8.63
C PRO A 3 -10.47 -22.44 7.77
N ILE A 4 -11.43 -21.56 8.01
CA ILE A 4 -12.67 -21.54 7.23
C ILE A 4 -12.44 -21.02 5.81
N ALA A 5 -11.48 -20.10 5.66
CA ALA A 5 -11.19 -19.44 4.37
C ALA A 5 -9.69 -19.22 4.19
N GLN A 6 -9.29 -19.02 2.95
CA GLN A 6 -7.92 -18.67 2.63
C GLN A 6 -7.87 -17.23 2.12
N PRO A 7 -6.93 -16.40 2.62
CA PRO A 7 -6.73 -15.08 2.06
C PRO A 7 -6.36 -15.18 0.57
N LEU A 8 -7.01 -14.38 -0.26
CA LEU A 8 -6.75 -14.36 -1.70
C LEU A 8 -6.00 -13.08 -2.10
N ALA A 9 -6.48 -11.94 -1.65
CA ALA A 9 -5.95 -10.65 -2.08
C ALA A 9 -6.32 -9.57 -1.08
N ILE A 10 -5.59 -8.46 -1.13
CA ILE A 10 -6.00 -7.20 -0.53
C ILE A 10 -6.47 -6.32 -1.68
N THR A 11 -7.66 -5.75 -1.56
CA THR A 11 -8.20 -4.83 -2.56
C THR A 11 -8.27 -3.43 -1.96
N ILE A 12 -7.73 -2.46 -2.70
CA ILE A 12 -7.73 -1.04 -2.35
C ILE A 12 -8.73 -0.35 -3.27
N ASP A 13 -9.73 0.30 -2.68
CA ASP A 13 -10.68 1.11 -3.43
C ASP A 13 -10.04 2.44 -3.81
N CYS A 14 -10.37 2.95 -4.99
CA CYS A 14 -9.72 4.13 -5.52
C CYS A 14 -10.57 4.79 -6.62
N HIS A 15 -10.18 6.00 -7.03
CA HIS A 15 -10.78 6.68 -8.18
C HIS A 15 -10.04 6.34 -9.47
N ASP A 16 -8.71 6.21 -9.41
CA ASP A 16 -7.86 5.98 -10.57
C ASP A 16 -7.02 4.72 -10.35
N PRO A 17 -7.56 3.53 -10.70
CA PRO A 17 -6.83 2.27 -10.48
C PRO A 17 -5.48 2.21 -11.19
N ARG A 18 -5.35 2.74 -12.41
CA ARG A 18 -4.10 2.69 -13.16
C ARG A 18 -2.99 3.45 -12.44
N ARG A 19 -3.28 4.67 -12.02
CA ARG A 19 -2.30 5.48 -11.29
C ARG A 19 -1.91 4.83 -9.97
N LEU A 20 -2.91 4.30 -9.26
CA LEU A 20 -2.66 3.69 -7.96
C LEU A 20 -1.87 2.39 -8.10
N LEU A 21 -2.17 1.56 -9.10
CA LEU A 21 -1.39 0.36 -9.38
C LEU A 21 0.07 0.71 -9.67
N GLU A 22 0.33 1.73 -10.49
CA GLU A 22 1.69 2.15 -10.82
C GLU A 22 2.45 2.61 -9.59
N PHE A 23 1.81 3.35 -8.70
CA PHE A 23 2.41 3.75 -7.43
C PHE A 23 2.81 2.52 -6.59
N TRP A 24 1.86 1.63 -6.34
CA TRP A 24 2.10 0.47 -5.49
C TRP A 24 3.10 -0.50 -6.12
N GLN A 25 3.09 -0.66 -7.45
CA GLN A 25 4.09 -1.47 -8.14
C GLN A 25 5.50 -0.94 -7.93
N GLN A 26 5.69 0.36 -7.98
CA GLN A 26 7.00 0.96 -7.68
C GLN A 26 7.38 0.81 -6.20
N LEU A 27 6.39 0.83 -5.31
CA LEU A 27 6.62 0.76 -3.87
C LEU A 27 6.96 -0.65 -3.39
N VAL A 28 6.20 -1.65 -3.81
CA VAL A 28 6.28 -3.02 -3.28
C VAL A 28 6.60 -4.09 -4.33
N GLY A 29 6.70 -3.73 -5.59
CA GLY A 29 6.98 -4.68 -6.68
C GLY A 29 5.73 -5.39 -7.18
N GLY A 30 5.95 -6.53 -7.82
CA GLY A 30 4.88 -7.31 -8.42
C GLY A 30 4.68 -7.02 -9.89
N ASP A 31 3.78 -7.77 -10.50
CA ASP A 31 3.51 -7.74 -11.94
C ASP A 31 2.06 -7.37 -12.20
N ALA A 32 1.84 -6.39 -13.08
CA ALA A 32 0.50 -6.01 -13.49
C ALA A 32 -0.10 -7.12 -14.37
N VAL A 33 -1.30 -7.56 -14.04
CA VAL A 33 -2.04 -8.54 -14.86
C VAL A 33 -2.58 -7.84 -16.09
N GLU A 34 -2.26 -8.38 -17.26
CA GLU A 34 -2.72 -7.82 -18.53
C GLU A 34 -4.20 -8.14 -18.78
N ASN A 35 -4.84 -7.31 -19.60
CA ASN A 35 -6.22 -7.48 -20.04
C ASN A 35 -7.25 -7.46 -18.90
N SER A 36 -6.91 -6.82 -17.78
CA SER A 36 -7.88 -6.59 -16.71
C SER A 36 -8.85 -5.47 -17.10
N PRO A 37 -10.11 -5.51 -16.62
CA PRO A 37 -11.04 -4.40 -16.81
C PRO A 37 -10.47 -3.11 -16.20
N ASP A 38 -10.76 -1.96 -16.82
CA ASP A 38 -10.24 -0.66 -16.35
C ASP A 38 -10.70 -0.28 -14.94
N ASP A 39 -11.79 -0.86 -14.47
CA ASP A 39 -12.36 -0.59 -13.15
C ASP A 39 -11.86 -1.53 -12.06
N TYR A 40 -11.05 -2.54 -12.41
CA TYR A 40 -10.46 -3.46 -11.44
C TYR A 40 -9.13 -3.99 -11.98
N LEU A 41 -8.03 -3.43 -11.48
CA LEU A 41 -6.68 -3.82 -11.86
C LEU A 41 -6.04 -4.69 -10.79
N ILE A 42 -5.06 -5.50 -11.18
CA ILE A 42 -4.43 -6.47 -10.28
C ILE A 42 -2.91 -6.40 -10.41
N LEU A 43 -2.23 -6.36 -9.27
CA LEU A 43 -0.82 -6.71 -9.14
C LEU A 43 -0.74 -8.12 -8.57
N GLU A 44 -0.02 -9.00 -9.25
CA GLU A 44 0.28 -10.33 -8.74
C GLU A 44 1.76 -10.47 -8.42
N ASN A 45 2.13 -11.54 -7.73
CA ASN A 45 3.52 -11.81 -7.35
C ASN A 45 4.15 -10.68 -6.53
N VAL A 46 3.37 -9.99 -5.72
CA VAL A 46 3.90 -8.99 -4.78
C VAL A 46 4.65 -9.74 -3.68
N PRO A 47 5.95 -9.46 -3.49
CA PRO A 47 6.74 -10.19 -2.49
C PRO A 47 6.10 -10.17 -1.11
N SER A 48 6.02 -11.33 -0.45
CA SER A 48 5.48 -11.56 0.89
C SER A 48 3.98 -11.30 1.05
N LEU A 49 3.30 -10.80 0.02
CA LEU A 49 1.88 -10.44 0.10
C LEU A 49 1.02 -11.18 -0.92
N GLY A 50 1.51 -11.39 -2.14
CA GLY A 50 0.80 -12.05 -3.21
C GLY A 50 0.06 -11.11 -4.13
N ILE A 51 -1.23 -10.85 -3.88
CA ILE A 51 -2.08 -10.09 -4.80
C ILE A 51 -2.60 -8.83 -4.14
N ILE A 52 -2.51 -7.71 -4.86
CA ILE A 52 -3.22 -6.47 -4.52
C ILE A 52 -4.13 -6.10 -5.68
N GLY A 53 -5.42 -5.94 -5.40
CA GLY A 53 -6.39 -5.42 -6.35
C GLY A 53 -6.62 -3.92 -6.17
N PHE A 54 -6.99 -3.24 -7.25
CA PHE A 54 -7.31 -1.81 -7.24
C PHE A 54 -8.67 -1.66 -7.91
N GLN A 55 -9.68 -1.34 -7.11
CA GLN A 55 -11.06 -1.29 -7.58
C GLN A 55 -11.56 0.14 -7.65
N LYS A 56 -12.09 0.53 -8.81
CA LYS A 56 -12.68 1.85 -8.98
C LYS A 56 -13.99 1.94 -8.22
N VAL A 57 -14.10 2.97 -7.38
CA VAL A 57 -15.32 3.29 -6.64
C VAL A 57 -15.63 4.78 -6.78
N PRO A 58 -16.92 5.19 -6.64
CA PRO A 58 -17.27 6.60 -6.73
C PRO A 58 -16.92 7.40 -5.46
N GLU A 59 -16.84 6.73 -4.29
CA GLU A 59 -16.56 7.41 -3.04
C GLU A 59 -15.09 7.82 -2.94
N GLY A 60 -14.82 9.01 -2.41
CA GLY A 60 -13.48 9.42 -2.04
C GLY A 60 -13.08 8.93 -0.65
N LYS A 61 -11.79 8.95 -0.38
CA LYS A 61 -11.24 8.68 0.95
C LYS A 61 -11.56 9.86 1.86
N SER A 62 -12.31 9.63 2.95
CA SER A 62 -12.73 10.70 3.85
C SER A 62 -12.34 10.50 5.31
N VAL A 63 -12.20 9.25 5.75
CA VAL A 63 -11.82 8.92 7.13
C VAL A 63 -10.54 8.09 7.13
N LYS A 64 -9.89 7.98 8.29
CA LYS A 64 -8.69 7.17 8.44
C LYS A 64 -8.99 5.71 8.11
N ASN A 65 -8.04 5.03 7.44
CA ASN A 65 -8.13 3.59 7.20
C ASN A 65 -8.26 2.83 8.53
N ARG A 66 -9.06 1.80 8.53
CA ARG A 66 -9.11 0.87 9.66
C ARG A 66 -8.20 -0.34 9.45
N VAL A 67 -7.79 -0.60 8.22
CA VAL A 67 -6.76 -1.59 7.86
C VAL A 67 -5.69 -0.83 7.11
N HIS A 68 -4.43 -1.02 7.49
CA HIS A 68 -3.30 -0.44 6.77
C HIS A 68 -2.19 -1.49 6.62
N LEU A 69 -1.39 -1.33 5.58
CA LEU A 69 -0.21 -2.15 5.38
C LEU A 69 0.97 -1.55 6.13
N ASP A 70 1.74 -2.41 6.77
CA ASP A 70 3.02 -2.08 7.35
C ASP A 70 4.12 -2.63 6.45
N LEU A 71 5.02 -1.77 6.00
CA LEU A 71 6.07 -2.11 5.06
C LEU A 71 7.42 -2.02 5.79
N ASP A 72 8.14 -3.13 5.82
CA ASP A 72 9.47 -3.22 6.41
C ASP A 72 10.48 -2.50 5.52
N VAL A 73 11.23 -1.57 6.10
CA VAL A 73 12.25 -0.81 5.39
C VAL A 73 13.55 -0.78 6.19
N PRO A 74 14.71 -0.76 5.51
CA PRO A 74 15.99 -0.64 6.20
C PRO A 74 16.35 0.79 6.62
N ASP A 75 15.64 1.80 6.09
CA ASP A 75 15.91 3.22 6.34
C ASP A 75 14.63 4.01 6.06
N ILE A 76 14.02 4.55 7.12
CA ILE A 76 12.75 5.28 6.97
C ILE A 76 12.92 6.55 6.14
N GLU A 77 13.94 7.36 6.41
CA GLU A 77 14.09 8.63 5.69
C GLU A 77 14.36 8.41 4.19
N HIS A 78 15.12 7.38 3.85
CA HIS A 78 15.31 7.01 2.45
C HIS A 78 13.99 6.57 1.79
N ALA A 79 13.23 5.71 2.47
CA ALA A 79 11.93 5.24 1.98
C ALA A 79 10.94 6.40 1.80
N VAL A 80 10.91 7.35 2.74
CA VAL A 80 10.08 8.55 2.64
C VAL A 80 10.48 9.37 1.40
N ALA A 81 11.78 9.62 1.21
CA ALA A 81 12.26 10.40 0.07
C ALA A 81 11.89 9.74 -1.27
N MET A 82 12.12 8.44 -1.39
CA MET A 82 11.82 7.71 -2.62
C MET A 82 10.32 7.64 -2.91
N SER A 83 9.51 7.33 -1.89
CA SER A 83 8.07 7.20 -2.07
C SER A 83 7.38 8.55 -2.34
N THR A 84 7.89 9.62 -1.76
CA THR A 84 7.37 10.97 -2.01
C THR A 84 7.55 11.36 -3.48
N ARG A 85 8.66 10.96 -4.11
CA ARG A 85 8.90 11.22 -5.53
C ARG A 85 7.86 10.59 -6.44
N ILE A 86 7.26 9.48 -6.03
CA ILE A 86 6.26 8.77 -6.84
C ILE A 86 4.83 9.04 -6.40
N GLY A 87 4.62 9.95 -5.43
CA GLY A 87 3.30 10.44 -5.10
C GLY A 87 2.82 10.19 -3.68
N ALA A 88 3.63 9.61 -2.80
CA ALA A 88 3.27 9.45 -1.39
C ALA A 88 3.34 10.77 -0.64
N THR A 89 2.61 10.84 0.46
CA THR A 89 2.62 11.97 1.38
C THR A 89 3.02 11.47 2.78
N ARG A 90 3.94 12.18 3.41
CA ARG A 90 4.34 11.92 4.79
C ARG A 90 3.35 12.58 5.75
N HIS A 91 2.97 11.85 6.80
CA HIS A 91 2.10 12.38 7.87
C HIS A 91 2.84 12.36 9.21
N GLY A 92 3.08 13.55 9.75
CA GLY A 92 3.76 13.69 11.03
C GLY A 92 5.23 13.27 11.00
N THR A 93 5.75 12.88 12.14
CA THR A 93 7.15 12.50 12.33
C THR A 93 7.27 11.01 12.63
N VAL A 94 8.51 10.52 12.64
CA VAL A 94 8.82 9.15 13.05
C VAL A 94 8.44 8.96 14.52
N HIS A 95 7.75 7.86 14.80
CA HIS A 95 7.42 7.45 16.15
C HIS A 95 8.33 6.28 16.57
N GLU A 96 8.69 6.27 17.84
CA GLU A 96 9.49 5.18 18.39
C GLU A 96 8.63 4.34 19.33
N GLU A 97 8.70 3.00 19.15
CA GLU A 97 8.11 2.01 20.03
C GLU A 97 9.18 1.05 20.51
N PRO A 98 8.91 0.21 21.53
CA PRO A 98 9.93 -0.71 22.05
C PRO A 98 10.57 -1.62 20.99
N SER A 99 9.80 -2.05 19.99
CA SER A 99 10.26 -3.02 18.98
C SER A 99 10.59 -2.40 17.63
N ASN A 100 10.24 -1.13 17.39
CA ASN A 100 10.37 -0.54 16.05
C ASN A 100 10.30 0.98 16.07
N PHE A 101 10.65 1.58 14.92
CA PHE A 101 10.26 2.94 14.56
C PHE A 101 9.23 2.86 13.44
N PHE A 102 8.27 3.77 13.40
CA PHE A 102 7.33 3.79 12.29
C PHE A 102 7.02 5.21 11.80
N GLN A 103 6.68 5.31 10.52
CA GLN A 103 6.28 6.54 9.87
C GLN A 103 4.98 6.31 9.12
N VAL A 104 3.96 7.11 9.42
CA VAL A 104 2.69 7.07 8.68
C VAL A 104 2.84 7.82 7.37
N MET A 105 2.37 7.19 6.30
CA MET A 105 2.36 7.72 4.94
C MET A 105 0.96 7.59 4.36
N SER A 106 0.72 8.25 3.24
CA SER A 106 -0.44 7.95 2.40
C SER A 106 -0.04 7.81 0.95
N ASP A 107 -0.80 7.01 0.21
CA ASP A 107 -0.64 6.86 -1.23
C ASP A 107 -1.27 8.05 -1.98
N PRO A 108 -1.18 8.10 -3.32
CA PRO A 108 -1.72 9.23 -4.09
C PRO A 108 -3.22 9.46 -3.93
N GLU A 109 -3.98 8.50 -3.42
CA GLU A 109 -5.41 8.64 -3.16
C GLU A 109 -5.73 8.81 -1.68
N GLY A 110 -4.72 8.98 -0.84
CA GLY A 110 -4.91 9.26 0.58
C GLY A 110 -5.01 8.03 1.47
N ASN A 111 -4.82 6.83 0.92
CA ASN A 111 -4.86 5.61 1.73
C ASN A 111 -3.60 5.51 2.59
N GLU A 112 -3.77 5.36 3.91
CA GLU A 112 -2.65 5.31 4.84
C GLU A 112 -1.93 3.95 4.80
N PHE A 113 -0.62 4.01 4.89
CA PHE A 113 0.26 2.86 5.13
C PHE A 113 1.42 3.32 6.00
N CYS A 114 2.20 2.40 6.52
CA CYS A 114 3.33 2.75 7.38
C CYS A 114 4.62 2.12 6.89
N PHE A 115 5.72 2.87 7.03
CA PHE A 115 7.05 2.28 6.98
C PHE A 115 7.46 1.88 8.39
N ILE A 116 7.99 0.68 8.54
CA ILE A 116 8.43 0.10 9.81
C ILE A 116 9.92 -0.18 9.72
N LEU A 117 10.67 0.32 10.70
CA LEU A 117 12.07 -0.04 10.90
C LEU A 117 12.16 -0.86 12.18
N LEU A 118 12.44 -2.14 12.04
CA LEU A 118 12.58 -3.05 13.19
C LEU A 118 13.88 -2.76 13.94
N LYS A 119 13.82 -2.84 15.27
CA LYS A 119 15.00 -2.70 16.14
C LYS A 119 15.78 -4.00 16.27
#